data_44ce5a012d298b9b61a6c613586bb056
#
_entry.id   44ce5a012d298b9b61a6c613586bb056
#
_cell.length_a   1.000
_cell.length_b   1.000
_cell.length_c   1.000
_cell.angle_alpha   90.00
_cell.angle_beta   90.00
_cell.angle_gamma   90.00
#
_symmetry.space_group_name_H-M   'P 1'
#
loop_
_entity.id
_entity.type
_entity.pdbx_description
1 polymer ?
#
loop_
_entity_poly.entity_id
_entity_poly.type
_entity_poly.pdbx_seq_one_letter_code
_entity_poly.pdbx_strand_id
1 'polypeptide(L)'
;MSSSVPIHPAATVILLRRGSQGLSVLMGQRGAGAAFMPGKFVFPGGRLDDTDHGVALTDALPTPCSERLRQHSPDGLATPLALAAIRELWEETGQILGAPAAWDGPMPDAWQSYAATGHRPSAAQMQFFFRAITPPGNTRRFDARFFVIDAKALRSNPDDFSRASDELSHLQWVPLASATTLDLPFITTIVLSEIVALGQACPPSDGVPFFDNSTDRPHFKRLI
;
A
#
# COMPACT_ATOMS: atom_id res chain seq x y z
N MET A 1 22.84 -20.67 -16.30
CA MET A 1 22.72 -19.42 -15.52
C MET A 1 21.25 -19.28 -15.17
N SER A 2 20.86 -19.48 -13.93
CA SER A 2 19.46 -19.28 -13.50
C SER A 2 19.18 -17.78 -13.58
N SER A 3 18.28 -17.35 -14.47
CA SER A 3 17.87 -15.96 -14.53
C SER A 3 17.18 -15.62 -13.21
N SER A 4 17.72 -14.66 -12.47
CA SER A 4 17.09 -14.19 -11.25
C SER A 4 15.72 -13.58 -11.57
N VAL A 5 14.68 -13.98 -10.84
CA VAL A 5 13.33 -13.39 -10.99
C VAL A 5 13.43 -11.87 -10.72
N PRO A 6 12.95 -11.01 -11.64
CA PRO A 6 13.04 -9.57 -11.48
C PRO A 6 12.24 -9.09 -10.25
N ILE A 7 12.76 -8.07 -9.58
CA ILE A 7 12.10 -7.41 -8.44
C ILE A 7 11.36 -6.19 -8.96
N HIS A 8 10.04 -6.18 -8.81
CA HIS A 8 9.20 -5.07 -9.28
C HIS A 8 8.84 -4.13 -8.13
N PRO A 9 8.94 -2.80 -8.32
CA PRO A 9 8.40 -1.85 -7.37
C PRO A 9 6.90 -2.07 -7.15
N ALA A 10 6.47 -1.98 -5.88
CA ALA A 10 5.07 -2.15 -5.49
C ALA A 10 4.72 -1.23 -4.31
N ALA A 11 3.44 -0.94 -4.17
CA ALA A 11 2.91 -0.12 -3.10
C ALA A 11 1.71 -0.81 -2.43
N THR A 12 1.63 -0.69 -1.11
CA THR A 12 0.60 -1.33 -0.29
C THR A 12 0.02 -0.30 0.66
N VAL A 13 -1.31 -0.30 0.84
CA VAL A 13 -2.02 0.63 1.70
C VAL A 13 -2.50 -0.07 2.96
N ILE A 14 -2.10 0.46 4.11
CA ILE A 14 -2.59 0.05 5.42
C ILE A 14 -3.59 1.11 5.88
N LEU A 15 -4.88 0.88 5.61
CA LEU A 15 -5.93 1.74 6.14
C LEU A 15 -6.22 1.37 7.59
N LEU A 16 -6.09 2.37 8.48
CA LEU A 16 -6.39 2.22 9.89
C LEU A 16 -7.65 3.00 10.27
N ARG A 17 -8.53 2.37 11.04
CA ARG A 17 -9.74 2.99 11.58
C ARG A 17 -9.80 2.81 13.09
N ARG A 18 -9.98 3.92 13.82
CA ARG A 18 -10.22 3.88 15.26
C ARG A 18 -11.71 3.82 15.54
N GLY A 19 -12.12 2.77 16.22
CA GLY A 19 -13.49 2.58 16.71
C GLY A 19 -13.55 2.48 18.25
N SER A 20 -14.74 2.24 18.78
CA SER A 20 -14.97 2.03 20.22
C SER A 20 -14.25 0.82 20.79
N GLN A 21 -13.96 -0.16 19.96
CA GLN A 21 -13.26 -1.41 20.33
C GLN A 21 -11.76 -1.37 19.99
N GLY A 22 -11.19 -0.21 19.73
CA GLY A 22 -9.78 -0.06 19.39
C GLY A 22 -9.52 0.18 17.92
N LEU A 23 -8.32 -0.19 17.46
CA LEU A 23 -7.85 0.04 16.13
C LEU A 23 -8.17 -1.18 15.23
N SER A 24 -8.71 -0.91 14.04
CA SER A 24 -8.97 -1.91 13.01
C SER A 24 -8.22 -1.56 11.72
N VAL A 25 -7.92 -2.56 10.92
CA VAL A 25 -7.26 -2.43 9.63
C VAL A 25 -8.14 -3.01 8.52
N LEU A 26 -8.17 -2.36 7.36
CA LEU A 26 -8.85 -2.89 6.19
C LEU A 26 -8.03 -4.01 5.56
N MET A 27 -8.64 -5.16 5.37
CA MET A 27 -8.03 -6.32 4.71
C MET A 27 -9.03 -6.96 3.74
N GLY A 28 -8.49 -7.59 2.71
CA GLY A 28 -9.25 -8.42 1.78
C GLY A 28 -8.57 -9.76 1.55
N GLN A 29 -9.32 -10.75 1.11
CA GLN A 29 -8.81 -12.08 0.80
C GLN A 29 -8.53 -12.21 -0.70
N ARG A 30 -7.34 -12.59 -1.06
CA ARG A 30 -6.98 -12.87 -2.47
C ARG A 30 -7.74 -14.10 -2.97
N GLY A 31 -8.24 -14.00 -4.19
CA GLY A 31 -8.94 -15.12 -4.82
C GLY A 31 -8.11 -16.40 -4.85
N ALA A 32 -8.74 -17.57 -4.82
CA ALA A 32 -8.07 -18.87 -4.87
C ALA A 32 -7.24 -19.09 -6.16
N GLY A 33 -7.58 -18.40 -7.25
CA GLY A 33 -6.84 -18.42 -8.50
C GLY A 33 -5.73 -17.37 -8.62
N ALA A 34 -5.46 -16.59 -7.57
CA ALA A 34 -4.43 -15.56 -7.64
C ALA A 34 -3.04 -16.16 -7.88
N ALA A 35 -2.29 -15.57 -8.79
CA ALA A 35 -0.96 -16.05 -9.18
C ALA A 35 0.11 -15.83 -8.08
N PHE A 36 -0.19 -15.04 -7.05
CA PHE A 36 0.69 -14.78 -5.91
C PHE A 36 -0.12 -14.76 -4.61
N MET A 37 0.26 -15.57 -3.65
CA MET A 37 -0.38 -15.71 -2.33
C MET A 37 -1.90 -15.98 -2.37
N PRO A 38 -2.39 -16.99 -3.10
CA PRO A 38 -3.82 -17.29 -3.20
C PRO A 38 -4.42 -17.61 -1.83
N GLY A 39 -5.66 -17.14 -1.60
CA GLY A 39 -6.42 -17.38 -0.38
C GLY A 39 -5.96 -16.63 0.86
N LYS A 40 -4.83 -15.92 0.80
CA LYS A 40 -4.31 -15.14 1.93
C LYS A 40 -5.07 -13.84 2.10
N PHE A 41 -5.22 -13.41 3.35
CA PHE A 41 -5.65 -12.05 3.67
C PHE A 41 -4.48 -11.07 3.54
N VAL A 42 -4.70 -9.99 2.82
CA VAL A 42 -3.69 -8.98 2.52
C VAL A 42 -4.25 -7.56 2.70
N PHE A 43 -3.37 -6.59 2.78
CA PHE A 43 -3.73 -5.19 2.60
C PHE A 43 -3.94 -4.91 1.11
N PRO A 44 -4.76 -3.92 0.74
CA PRO A 44 -4.86 -3.43 -0.64
C PRO A 44 -3.50 -2.97 -1.16
N GLY A 45 -3.21 -3.28 -2.44
CA GLY A 45 -1.98 -2.85 -3.05
C GLY A 45 -1.49 -3.76 -4.18
N GLY A 46 -0.64 -3.19 -5.02
CA GLY A 46 -0.14 -3.87 -6.19
C GLY A 46 1.16 -3.30 -6.75
N ARG A 47 1.46 -3.69 -7.97
CA ARG A 47 2.66 -3.30 -8.68
C ARG A 47 2.55 -1.85 -9.17
N LEU A 48 3.68 -1.13 -9.15
CA LEU A 48 3.80 0.13 -9.87
C LEU A 48 3.55 -0.11 -11.37
N ASP A 49 2.63 0.66 -11.94
CA ASP A 49 2.31 0.67 -13.35
C ASP A 49 2.98 1.87 -14.05
N ASP A 50 3.28 1.73 -15.36
CA ASP A 50 3.88 2.82 -16.13
C ASP A 50 2.96 4.06 -16.18
N THR A 51 1.65 3.86 -16.10
CA THR A 51 0.66 4.94 -16.07
C THR A 51 0.73 5.79 -14.80
N ASP A 52 1.25 5.25 -13.70
CA ASP A 52 1.42 5.98 -12.44
C ASP A 52 2.48 7.10 -12.55
N HIS A 53 3.38 7.04 -13.53
CA HIS A 53 4.35 8.11 -13.81
C HIS A 53 3.74 9.35 -14.48
N GLY A 54 2.57 9.21 -15.11
CA GLY A 54 1.92 10.27 -15.90
C GLY A 54 0.89 11.10 -15.14
N VAL A 55 0.63 10.79 -13.86
CA VAL A 55 -0.40 11.45 -13.06
C VAL A 55 0.22 12.44 -12.06
N ALA A 56 -0.45 13.59 -11.88
CA ALA A 56 -0.04 14.58 -10.90
C ALA A 56 -0.86 14.48 -9.62
N LEU A 57 -0.19 14.49 -8.48
CA LEU A 57 -0.81 14.65 -7.17
C LEU A 57 -1.31 16.08 -6.95
N THR A 58 -2.44 16.25 -6.25
CA THR A 58 -2.84 17.58 -5.73
C THR A 58 -1.94 18.02 -4.58
N ASP A 59 -1.57 17.06 -3.74
CA ASP A 59 -0.69 17.30 -2.59
C ASP A 59 0.36 16.19 -2.51
N ALA A 60 1.62 16.60 -2.40
CA ALA A 60 2.75 15.68 -2.34
C ALA A 60 2.81 14.89 -1.02
N LEU A 61 3.59 13.82 -1.01
CA LEU A 61 3.97 13.12 0.21
C LEU A 61 4.65 14.08 1.20
N PRO A 62 4.39 13.94 2.52
CA PRO A 62 5.15 14.66 3.54
C PRO A 62 6.66 14.48 3.37
N THR A 63 7.44 15.55 3.60
CA THR A 63 8.89 15.56 3.38
C THR A 63 9.63 14.38 4.01
N PRO A 64 9.41 14.02 5.30
CA PRO A 64 10.11 12.87 5.88
C PRO A 64 9.82 11.56 5.15
N CYS A 65 8.59 11.38 4.63
CA CYS A 65 8.23 10.19 3.86
C CYS A 65 8.92 10.15 2.51
N SER A 66 8.92 11.27 1.78
CA SER A 66 9.55 11.36 0.46
C SER A 66 11.07 11.20 0.52
N GLU A 67 11.73 11.71 1.55
CA GLU A 67 13.17 11.54 1.78
C GLU A 67 13.53 10.09 2.10
N ARG A 68 12.78 9.45 2.98
CA ARG A 68 12.97 8.03 3.33
C ARG A 68 12.73 7.10 2.14
N LEU A 69 11.75 7.39 1.28
CA LEU A 69 11.48 6.62 0.07
C LEU A 69 12.63 6.66 -0.95
N ARG A 70 13.44 7.72 -0.97
CA ARG A 70 14.61 7.82 -1.86
C ARG A 70 15.77 6.94 -1.41
N GLN A 71 15.84 6.59 -0.13
CA GLN A 71 16.93 5.77 0.38
C GLN A 71 16.91 4.37 -0.22
N HIS A 72 18.03 3.94 -0.77
CA HIS A 72 18.17 2.64 -1.43
C HIS A 72 17.12 2.38 -2.54
N SER A 73 16.69 3.43 -3.23
CA SER A 73 15.70 3.38 -4.33
C SER A 73 16.25 4.11 -5.56
N PRO A 74 15.85 3.72 -6.77
CA PRO A 74 16.04 4.55 -7.95
C PRO A 74 15.40 5.93 -7.77
N ASP A 75 15.99 6.94 -8.41
CA ASP A 75 15.45 8.30 -8.39
C ASP A 75 14.05 8.37 -9.01
N GLY A 76 13.24 9.30 -8.52
CA GLY A 76 11.93 9.60 -9.07
C GLY A 76 10.79 8.64 -8.71
N LEU A 77 11.03 7.58 -7.92
CA LEU A 77 9.99 6.57 -7.59
C LEU A 77 9.00 7.00 -6.49
N ALA A 78 9.31 8.02 -5.69
CA ALA A 78 8.47 8.36 -4.51
C ALA A 78 7.03 8.73 -4.91
N THR A 79 6.87 9.62 -5.89
CA THR A 79 5.54 10.03 -6.38
C THR A 79 4.80 8.91 -7.11
N PRO A 80 5.40 8.19 -8.08
CA PRO A 80 4.75 7.05 -8.71
C PRO A 80 4.31 5.97 -7.73
N LEU A 81 5.09 5.66 -6.69
CA LEU A 81 4.69 4.68 -5.67
C LEU A 81 3.49 5.15 -4.83
N ALA A 82 3.41 6.45 -4.51
CA ALA A 82 2.22 6.98 -3.85
C ALA A 82 0.99 6.90 -4.75
N LEU A 83 1.16 7.17 -6.04
CA LEU A 83 0.10 7.05 -7.04
C LEU A 83 -0.34 5.59 -7.21
N ALA A 84 0.59 4.65 -7.33
CA ALA A 84 0.27 3.22 -7.36
C ALA A 84 -0.55 2.80 -6.14
N ALA A 85 -0.17 3.23 -4.93
CA ALA A 85 -0.92 2.95 -3.71
C ALA A 85 -2.37 3.49 -3.77
N ILE A 86 -2.56 4.71 -4.28
CA ILE A 86 -3.89 5.34 -4.39
C ILE A 86 -4.73 4.65 -5.47
N ARG A 87 -4.15 4.30 -6.61
CA ARG A 87 -4.83 3.58 -7.69
C ARG A 87 -5.29 2.20 -7.22
N GLU A 88 -4.39 1.40 -6.64
CA GLU A 88 -4.69 0.07 -6.13
C GLU A 88 -5.75 0.11 -4.99
N LEU A 89 -5.66 1.11 -4.11
CA LEU A 89 -6.69 1.31 -3.09
C LEU A 89 -8.08 1.51 -3.72
N TRP A 90 -8.17 2.32 -4.78
CA TRP A 90 -9.41 2.56 -5.49
C TRP A 90 -9.89 1.30 -6.22
N GLU A 91 -9.04 0.66 -7.00
CA GLU A 91 -9.37 -0.50 -7.83
C GLU A 91 -9.84 -1.68 -6.96
N GLU A 92 -9.12 -1.98 -5.89
CA GLU A 92 -9.40 -3.13 -5.04
C GLU A 92 -10.49 -2.89 -3.99
N THR A 93 -10.79 -1.63 -3.63
CA THR A 93 -11.70 -1.35 -2.51
C THR A 93 -12.80 -0.32 -2.80
N GLY A 94 -12.68 0.46 -3.88
CA GLY A 94 -13.56 1.60 -4.16
C GLY A 94 -13.35 2.79 -3.24
N GLN A 95 -12.27 2.82 -2.44
CA GLN A 95 -12.00 3.90 -1.49
C GLN A 95 -11.21 5.04 -2.14
N ILE A 96 -11.64 6.28 -1.90
CA ILE A 96 -11.08 7.49 -2.52
C ILE A 96 -10.12 8.19 -1.57
N LEU A 97 -8.84 8.24 -1.94
CA LEU A 97 -7.83 9.07 -1.27
C LEU A 97 -7.41 10.20 -2.20
N GLY A 98 -7.97 11.39 -2.01
CA GLY A 98 -7.74 12.51 -2.92
C GLY A 98 -8.42 13.79 -2.48
N ALA A 99 -8.43 14.79 -3.36
CA ALA A 99 -9.12 16.05 -3.19
C ALA A 99 -10.07 16.29 -4.36
N PRO A 100 -11.25 16.91 -4.14
CA PRO A 100 -12.13 17.33 -5.23
C PRO A 100 -11.37 18.26 -6.18
N ALA A 101 -11.20 17.86 -7.42
CA ALA A 101 -10.52 18.67 -8.44
C ALA A 101 -10.83 18.12 -9.84
N ALA A 102 -10.88 19.03 -10.83
CA ALA A 102 -10.96 18.66 -12.24
C ALA A 102 -9.63 18.05 -12.71
N TRP A 103 -9.72 17.13 -13.65
CA TRP A 103 -8.54 16.59 -14.34
C TRP A 103 -8.22 17.45 -15.56
N ASP A 104 -6.97 17.94 -15.61
CA ASP A 104 -6.46 18.73 -16.72
C ASP A 104 -5.51 17.89 -17.56
N GLY A 105 -5.72 17.86 -18.87
CA GLY A 105 -4.86 17.15 -19.82
C GLY A 105 -5.18 15.68 -20.04
N PRO A 106 -4.31 14.92 -20.74
CA PRO A 106 -4.51 13.53 -21.05
C PRO A 106 -4.52 12.68 -19.78
N MET A 107 -5.50 11.76 -19.73
CA MET A 107 -5.71 10.87 -18.58
C MET A 107 -5.36 9.44 -18.98
N PRO A 108 -4.48 8.75 -18.27
CA PRO A 108 -4.21 7.34 -18.51
C PRO A 108 -5.44 6.46 -18.27
N ASP A 109 -5.59 5.39 -19.05
CA ASP A 109 -6.77 4.53 -18.99
C ASP A 109 -7.01 3.94 -17.59
N ALA A 110 -5.97 3.53 -16.89
CA ALA A 110 -6.05 3.00 -15.52
C ALA A 110 -6.64 4.01 -14.51
N TRP A 111 -6.61 5.31 -14.82
CA TRP A 111 -7.10 6.35 -13.92
C TRP A 111 -8.50 6.88 -14.27
N GLN A 112 -9.10 6.43 -15.38
CA GLN A 112 -10.40 6.95 -15.83
C GLN A 112 -11.52 6.72 -14.81
N SER A 113 -11.59 5.54 -14.22
CA SER A 113 -12.62 5.19 -13.20
C SER A 113 -12.44 6.01 -11.92
N TYR A 114 -11.20 6.25 -11.51
CA TYR A 114 -10.89 7.13 -10.37
C TYR A 114 -11.31 8.59 -10.68
N ALA A 115 -10.92 9.11 -11.83
CA ALA A 115 -11.23 10.48 -12.24
C ALA A 115 -12.74 10.74 -12.37
N ALA A 116 -13.51 9.74 -12.77
CA ALA A 116 -14.97 9.82 -12.83
C ALA A 116 -15.63 10.09 -11.46
N THR A 117 -14.89 9.91 -10.35
CA THR A 117 -15.34 10.30 -9.00
C THR A 117 -15.31 11.81 -8.75
N GLY A 118 -14.70 12.60 -9.64
CA GLY A 118 -14.51 14.04 -9.46
C GLY A 118 -13.35 14.40 -8.51
N HIS A 119 -12.45 13.45 -8.23
CA HIS A 119 -11.29 13.67 -7.35
C HIS A 119 -9.98 13.48 -8.12
N ARG A 120 -8.93 14.16 -7.64
CA ARG A 120 -7.54 13.89 -8.03
C ARG A 120 -6.79 13.30 -6.85
N PRO A 121 -5.79 12.43 -7.07
CA PRO A 121 -5.06 11.78 -6.01
C PRO A 121 -4.28 12.78 -5.15
N SER A 122 -4.30 12.58 -3.83
CA SER A 122 -3.53 13.36 -2.85
C SER A 122 -2.76 12.44 -1.91
N ALA A 123 -1.48 12.67 -1.75
CA ALA A 123 -0.60 11.90 -0.87
C ALA A 123 -0.33 12.57 0.48
N ALA A 124 -0.96 13.73 0.77
CA ALA A 124 -0.72 14.50 2.00
C ALA A 124 -0.92 13.70 3.30
N GLN A 125 -1.82 12.72 3.30
CA GLN A 125 -2.16 11.91 4.48
C GLN A 125 -1.48 10.53 4.50
N MET A 126 -0.59 10.26 3.53
CA MET A 126 0.14 9.00 3.45
C MET A 126 1.40 9.05 4.30
N GLN A 127 1.62 8.01 5.10
CA GLN A 127 2.81 7.87 5.93
C GLN A 127 3.57 6.61 5.51
N PHE A 128 4.81 6.79 5.03
CA PHE A 128 5.67 5.65 4.70
C PHE A 128 6.06 4.91 5.97
N PHE A 129 5.64 3.66 6.08
CA PHE A 129 5.64 2.90 7.33
C PHE A 129 6.61 1.73 7.33
N PHE A 130 6.71 0.99 6.22
CA PHE A 130 7.50 -0.24 6.12
C PHE A 130 7.95 -0.46 4.68
N ARG A 131 9.09 -1.15 4.49
CA ARG A 131 9.54 -1.63 3.19
C ARG A 131 9.97 -3.08 3.29
N ALA A 132 9.60 -3.89 2.30
CA ALA A 132 10.04 -5.28 2.22
C ALA A 132 10.28 -5.72 0.78
N ILE A 133 11.35 -6.48 0.57
CA ILE A 133 11.62 -7.14 -0.70
C ILE A 133 11.29 -8.63 -0.54
N THR A 134 10.54 -9.18 -1.49
CA THR A 134 10.22 -10.62 -1.53
C THR A 134 11.50 -11.43 -1.62
N PRO A 135 11.68 -12.49 -0.79
CA PRO A 135 12.89 -13.30 -0.81
C PRO A 135 13.15 -13.98 -2.17
N PRO A 136 14.41 -14.35 -2.48
CA PRO A 136 14.73 -15.24 -3.57
C PRO A 136 13.95 -16.57 -3.49
N GLY A 137 13.81 -17.26 -4.64
CA GLY A 137 13.07 -18.52 -4.72
C GLY A 137 11.56 -18.38 -4.92
N ASN A 138 11.01 -17.17 -4.83
CA ASN A 138 9.62 -16.91 -5.19
C ASN A 138 9.45 -16.71 -6.70
N THR A 139 8.31 -17.14 -7.25
CA THR A 139 7.96 -17.01 -8.68
C THR A 139 7.71 -15.56 -9.10
N ARG A 140 7.34 -14.70 -8.15
CA ARG A 140 7.20 -13.24 -8.32
C ARG A 140 7.88 -12.55 -7.15
N ARG A 141 8.59 -11.46 -7.42
CA ARG A 141 9.28 -10.69 -6.39
C ARG A 141 8.92 -9.23 -6.49
N PHE A 142 8.62 -8.64 -5.35
CA PHE A 142 8.23 -7.25 -5.22
C PHE A 142 9.13 -6.53 -4.22
N ASP A 143 9.42 -5.27 -4.48
CA ASP A 143 9.99 -4.33 -3.55
C ASP A 143 8.83 -3.43 -3.07
N ALA A 144 8.13 -3.89 -2.05
CA ALA A 144 6.88 -3.30 -1.58
C ALA A 144 7.12 -2.20 -0.54
N ARG A 145 6.49 -1.03 -0.76
CA ARG A 145 6.42 0.09 0.19
C ARG A 145 5.02 0.11 0.80
N PHE A 146 4.97 0.12 2.12
CA PHE A 146 3.73 0.12 2.87
C PHE A 146 3.45 1.53 3.38
N PHE A 147 2.26 2.05 3.07
CA PHE A 147 1.80 3.36 3.51
C PHE A 147 0.66 3.22 4.49
N VAL A 148 0.79 3.82 5.68
CA VAL A 148 -0.30 3.92 6.64
C VAL A 148 -1.13 5.18 6.35
N ILE A 149 -2.45 5.03 6.43
CA ILE A 149 -3.43 6.09 6.20
C ILE A 149 -4.55 5.95 7.24
N ASP A 150 -4.93 7.03 7.91
CA ASP A 150 -6.15 7.06 8.73
C ASP A 150 -7.38 7.05 7.80
N ALA A 151 -8.34 6.18 8.05
CA ALA A 151 -9.58 6.09 7.27
C ALA A 151 -10.38 7.41 7.22
N LYS A 152 -10.15 8.32 8.17
CA LYS A 152 -10.73 9.67 8.15
C LYS A 152 -10.26 10.53 6.97
N ALA A 153 -9.13 10.17 6.34
CA ALA A 153 -8.62 10.86 5.16
C ALA A 153 -9.39 10.51 3.87
N LEU A 154 -10.16 9.43 3.88
CA LEU A 154 -10.96 9.00 2.74
C LEU A 154 -12.06 10.01 2.41
N ARG A 155 -12.39 10.11 1.13
CA ARG A 155 -13.50 10.94 0.60
C ARG A 155 -14.73 10.11 0.26
N SER A 156 -14.65 8.80 0.40
CA SER A 156 -15.72 7.83 0.25
C SER A 156 -16.24 7.36 1.61
N ASN A 157 -17.37 6.65 1.63
CA ASN A 157 -17.82 5.94 2.82
C ASN A 157 -16.86 4.73 3.06
N PRO A 158 -16.15 4.66 4.19
CA PRO A 158 -15.18 3.60 4.44
C PRO A 158 -15.78 2.20 4.61
N ASP A 159 -17.11 2.08 4.69
CA ASP A 159 -17.84 0.82 4.79
C ASP A 159 -18.53 0.43 3.47
N ASP A 160 -18.40 1.24 2.42
CA ASP A 160 -18.95 0.95 1.10
C ASP A 160 -17.87 0.41 0.15
N PHE A 161 -17.96 -0.88 -0.15
CA PHE A 161 -17.07 -1.59 -1.08
C PHE A 161 -17.78 -1.96 -2.40
N SER A 162 -18.91 -1.36 -2.71
CA SER A 162 -19.72 -1.67 -3.91
C SER A 162 -19.00 -1.40 -5.24
N ARG A 163 -17.93 -0.62 -5.22
CA ARG A 163 -17.08 -0.29 -6.38
C ARG A 163 -15.75 -1.08 -6.42
N ALA A 164 -15.53 -1.97 -5.46
CA ALA A 164 -14.35 -2.82 -5.43
C ALA A 164 -14.33 -3.76 -6.64
N SER A 165 -13.14 -4.03 -7.17
CA SER A 165 -12.95 -5.11 -8.16
C SER A 165 -13.06 -6.49 -7.51
N ASP A 166 -13.10 -7.54 -8.33
CA ASP A 166 -13.14 -8.93 -7.86
C ASP A 166 -11.76 -9.48 -7.42
N GLU A 167 -10.70 -8.64 -7.41
CA GLU A 167 -9.34 -9.08 -7.06
C GLU A 167 -9.20 -9.45 -5.59
N LEU A 168 -9.83 -8.66 -4.70
CA LEU A 168 -9.96 -8.96 -3.28
C LEU A 168 -11.41 -9.28 -2.93
N SER A 169 -11.63 -10.45 -2.36
CA SER A 169 -12.90 -10.84 -1.76
C SER A 169 -12.89 -10.57 -0.25
N HIS A 170 -14.06 -10.67 0.41
CA HIS A 170 -14.17 -10.57 1.87
C HIS A 170 -13.49 -9.32 2.45
N LEU A 171 -13.62 -8.16 1.75
CA LEU A 171 -13.16 -6.88 2.28
C LEU A 171 -13.82 -6.58 3.62
N GLN A 172 -13.01 -6.37 4.65
CA GLN A 172 -13.51 -6.16 6.00
C GLN A 172 -12.54 -5.36 6.87
N TRP A 173 -13.09 -4.66 7.84
CA TRP A 173 -12.33 -4.02 8.90
C TRP A 173 -12.02 -5.05 9.99
N VAL A 174 -10.78 -5.47 10.08
CA VAL A 174 -10.31 -6.48 11.03
C VAL A 174 -9.73 -5.78 12.27
N PRO A 175 -10.25 -6.05 13.50
CA PRO A 175 -9.62 -5.54 14.71
C PRO A 175 -8.16 -6.00 14.79
N LEU A 176 -7.22 -5.09 15.09
CA LEU A 176 -5.79 -5.43 15.16
C LEU A 176 -5.50 -6.56 16.13
N ALA A 177 -6.25 -6.65 17.24
CA ALA A 177 -6.08 -7.71 18.23
C ALA A 177 -6.34 -9.12 17.68
N SER A 178 -7.14 -9.25 16.61
CA SER A 178 -7.49 -10.52 15.97
C SER A 178 -6.91 -10.68 14.56
N ALA A 179 -6.27 -9.65 14.01
CA ALA A 179 -5.78 -9.68 12.63
C ALA A 179 -4.77 -10.82 12.38
N THR A 180 -3.95 -11.15 13.37
CA THR A 180 -2.96 -12.25 13.28
C THR A 180 -3.56 -13.65 13.29
N THR A 181 -4.86 -13.79 13.54
CA THR A 181 -5.55 -15.10 13.47
C THR A 181 -5.96 -15.48 12.05
N LEU A 182 -5.91 -14.52 11.11
CA LEU A 182 -6.19 -14.76 9.70
C LEU A 182 -5.02 -15.48 9.03
N ASP A 183 -5.30 -16.16 7.91
CA ASP A 183 -4.26 -16.75 7.07
C ASP A 183 -3.49 -15.68 6.30
N LEU A 184 -2.36 -15.24 6.85
CA LEU A 184 -1.57 -14.09 6.39
C LEU A 184 -0.28 -14.52 5.69
N PRO A 185 0.21 -13.72 4.73
CA PRO A 185 1.62 -13.78 4.35
C PRO A 185 2.52 -13.42 5.53
N PHE A 186 3.70 -14.04 5.61
CA PHE A 186 4.67 -13.76 6.68
C PHE A 186 4.96 -12.27 6.87
N ILE A 187 5.18 -11.55 5.78
CA ILE A 187 5.47 -10.10 5.86
C ILE A 187 4.30 -9.29 6.40
N THR A 188 3.05 -9.68 6.11
CA THR A 188 1.85 -9.03 6.64
C THR A 188 1.79 -9.16 8.17
N THR A 189 2.16 -10.33 8.71
CA THR A 189 2.25 -10.55 10.16
C THR A 189 3.30 -9.64 10.81
N ILE A 190 4.47 -9.47 10.18
CA ILE A 190 5.52 -8.56 10.68
C ILE A 190 5.01 -7.11 10.69
N VAL A 191 4.41 -6.65 9.59
CA VAL A 191 3.87 -5.28 9.48
C VAL A 191 2.76 -5.03 10.52
N LEU A 192 1.85 -5.97 10.73
CA LEU A 192 0.82 -5.86 11.78
C LEU A 192 1.44 -5.77 13.18
N SER A 193 2.48 -6.55 13.46
CA SER A 193 3.19 -6.50 14.73
C SER A 193 3.84 -5.14 14.98
N GLU A 194 4.45 -4.54 13.96
CA GLU A 194 5.01 -3.17 14.03
C GLU A 194 3.91 -2.13 14.31
N ILE A 195 2.73 -2.25 13.66
CA ILE A 195 1.59 -1.36 13.92
C ILE A 195 1.13 -1.46 15.38
N VAL A 196 1.02 -2.67 15.91
CA VAL A 196 0.64 -2.92 17.29
C VAL A 196 1.66 -2.33 18.28
N ALA A 197 2.95 -2.53 18.01
CA ALA A 197 4.05 -2.02 18.84
C ALA A 197 4.10 -0.48 18.89
N LEU A 198 3.86 0.19 17.77
CA LEU A 198 3.86 1.65 17.68
C LEU A 198 2.57 2.28 18.20
N GLY A 199 1.46 1.56 18.19
CA GLY A 199 0.18 2.02 18.67
C GLY A 199 -0.27 3.32 17.99
N GLN A 200 -0.22 4.45 18.74
CA GLN A 200 -0.60 5.77 18.23
C GLN A 200 0.57 6.56 17.62
N ALA A 201 1.81 6.10 17.81
CA ALA A 201 3.02 6.79 17.35
C ALA A 201 3.41 6.41 15.91
N CYS A 202 2.44 6.30 15.03
CA CYS A 202 2.66 6.11 13.60
C CYS A 202 2.71 7.46 12.89
N PRO A 203 3.76 7.80 12.10
CA PRO A 203 4.88 6.97 11.65
C PRO A 203 5.97 6.79 12.72
N PRO A 204 6.86 5.78 12.56
CA PRO A 204 7.96 5.59 13.48
C PRO A 204 8.91 6.78 13.46
N SER A 205 9.21 7.35 14.65
CA SER A 205 10.11 8.48 14.80
C SER A 205 11.57 8.13 14.50
N ASP A 206 11.96 6.88 14.73
CA ASP A 206 13.31 6.33 14.62
C ASP A 206 13.64 5.71 13.26
N GLY A 207 12.85 6.04 12.23
CA GLY A 207 13.03 5.57 10.86
C GLY A 207 12.09 4.43 10.45
N VAL A 208 12.02 4.17 9.14
CA VAL A 208 11.14 3.17 8.54
C VAL A 208 11.85 1.82 8.48
N PRO A 209 11.29 0.75 9.07
CA PRO A 209 11.84 -0.59 8.97
C PRO A 209 11.91 -1.06 7.51
N PHE A 210 13.04 -1.65 7.14
CA PHE A 210 13.27 -2.21 5.81
C PHE A 210 13.78 -3.64 5.89
N PHE A 211 12.95 -4.59 5.49
CA PHE A 211 13.32 -6.00 5.36
C PHE A 211 13.84 -6.27 3.94
N ASP A 212 15.15 -6.16 3.80
CA ASP A 212 15.86 -6.25 2.51
C ASP A 212 16.25 -7.71 2.22
N ASN A 213 15.51 -8.32 1.30
CA ASN A 213 15.80 -9.64 0.73
C ASN A 213 16.26 -9.54 -0.74
N SER A 214 16.91 -8.45 -1.14
CA SER A 214 17.43 -8.29 -2.49
C SER A 214 18.45 -9.36 -2.86
N THR A 215 19.17 -9.88 -1.88
CA THR A 215 20.15 -10.97 -1.98
C THR A 215 19.69 -12.21 -1.21
N ASP A 216 20.49 -13.29 -1.27
CA ASP A 216 20.24 -14.54 -0.51
C ASP A 216 20.40 -14.37 1.01
N ARG A 217 21.00 -13.27 1.47
CA ARG A 217 21.14 -12.94 2.87
C ARG A 217 20.17 -11.83 3.22
N PRO A 218 19.15 -12.10 4.06
CA PRO A 218 18.23 -11.07 4.52
C PRO A 218 18.93 -10.06 5.42
N HIS A 219 18.59 -8.79 5.25
CA HIS A 219 19.07 -7.70 6.09
C HIS A 219 17.88 -6.90 6.63
N PHE A 220 17.88 -6.63 7.91
CA PHE A 220 16.93 -5.70 8.52
C PHE A 220 17.62 -4.35 8.72
N LYS A 221 17.09 -3.31 8.10
CA LYS A 221 17.63 -1.94 8.10
C LYS A 221 16.60 -0.96 8.60
N ARG A 222 17.01 0.28 8.87
CA ARG A 222 16.11 1.42 9.05
C ARG A 222 16.47 2.52 8.05
N LEU A 223 15.43 3.10 7.45
CA LEU A 223 15.51 4.26 6.55
C LEU A 223 15.23 5.50 7.42
N ILE A 224 16.21 6.38 7.58
CA ILE A 224 16.17 7.50 8.52
C ILE A 224 15.70 8.80 7.85
#